data_94df0016c48ccb9453c7fbca1abbd3e8
#
_entry.id   94df0016c48ccb9453c7fbca1abbd3e8
#
_cell.length_a   1.000
_cell.length_b   1.000
_cell.length_c   1.000
_cell.angle_alpha   90.00
_cell.angle_beta   90.00
_cell.angle_gamma   90.00
#
_symmetry.space_group_name_H-M   'P 1'
#
loop_
_entity.id
_entity.type
_entity.pdbx_description
1 polymer ?
#
loop_
_entity_poly.entity_id
_entity_poly.type
_entity_poly.pdbx_seq_one_letter_code
_entity_poly.pdbx_strand_id
1 'polypeptide(L)'
;MKKFLAFVMAASMALSLAACGGSAASSAAESTTTEATSEAAASTSGSKTDVAFVTDVGNIDDQSFNQYTWQGVQDFCAANSLNANYYRPTEDSDAARLEQMDNAVNDGAKSIVVAGYLFGSAIAEAQEKYPDVQFLALDVSTGDLGDKTPASNTALITYKEEQAGYLAGYAAVYDGYKELGFLG
;
A
#
# COMPACT_ATOMS: atom_id res chain seq x y z
N MET A 1 43.06 -34.20 15.50
CA MET A 1 42.28 -33.74 16.62
C MET A 1 41.20 -32.73 16.24
N LYS A 2 41.28 -31.97 15.11
CA LYS A 2 40.28 -31.00 14.70
C LYS A 2 39.02 -31.59 14.01
N LYS A 3 39.06 -32.83 13.55
CA LYS A 3 37.93 -33.50 12.86
C LYS A 3 36.99 -34.28 13.81
N PHE A 4 37.39 -34.55 15.03
CA PHE A 4 36.56 -35.22 16.04
C PHE A 4 35.61 -34.26 16.79
N LEU A 5 35.97 -32.96 16.85
CA LEU A 5 35.16 -31.98 17.56
C LEU A 5 33.88 -31.57 16.77
N ALA A 6 33.93 -31.66 15.45
CA ALA A 6 32.80 -31.33 14.60
C ALA A 6 31.68 -32.39 14.61
N PHE A 7 32.05 -33.65 14.91
CA PHE A 7 31.08 -34.76 14.94
C PHE A 7 30.31 -34.83 16.27
N VAL A 8 30.88 -34.35 17.37
CA VAL A 8 30.21 -34.32 18.68
C VAL A 8 29.18 -33.19 18.77
N MET A 9 29.37 -32.06 18.07
CA MET A 9 28.39 -30.97 18.04
C MET A 9 27.17 -31.29 17.18
N ALA A 10 27.31 -32.10 16.13
CA ALA A 10 26.16 -32.50 15.29
C ALA A 10 25.26 -33.54 15.97
N ALA A 11 25.78 -34.31 16.92
CA ALA A 11 25.01 -35.33 17.65
C ALA A 11 24.19 -34.75 18.83
N SER A 12 24.55 -33.59 19.35
CA SER A 12 23.85 -32.96 20.48
C SER A 12 22.57 -32.18 20.09
N MET A 13 22.39 -31.85 18.82
CA MET A 13 21.16 -31.18 18.34
C MET A 13 20.03 -32.13 17.94
N ALA A 14 20.30 -33.43 17.85
CA ALA A 14 19.27 -34.41 17.47
C ALA A 14 18.48 -34.98 18.65
N LEU A 15 18.83 -34.67 19.91
CA LEU A 15 18.18 -35.23 21.12
C LEU A 15 17.22 -34.27 21.85
N SER A 16 17.04 -33.03 21.35
CA SER A 16 16.19 -32.03 22.03
C SER A 16 14.74 -31.98 21.56
N LEU A 17 14.32 -32.83 20.61
CA LEU A 17 12.93 -32.85 20.08
C LEU A 17 12.03 -33.97 20.65
N ALA A 18 12.45 -34.71 21.67
CA ALA A 18 11.69 -35.86 22.17
C ALA A 18 11.12 -35.73 23.60
N ALA A 19 10.95 -34.51 24.12
CA ALA A 19 10.39 -34.33 25.47
C ALA A 19 9.33 -33.21 25.49
N CYS A 20 8.18 -33.45 24.88
CA CYS A 20 6.92 -32.79 25.28
C CYS A 20 5.71 -33.62 24.78
N GLY A 21 5.40 -34.62 25.53
CA GLY A 21 4.14 -35.37 25.41
C GLY A 21 3.67 -35.75 26.81
N GLY A 22 2.57 -35.12 27.25
CA GLY A 22 1.92 -35.51 28.51
C GLY A 22 0.88 -34.50 29.00
N SER A 23 -0.37 -34.87 28.85
CA SER A 23 -1.64 -34.21 29.18
C SER A 23 -1.73 -33.48 30.52
N ALA A 24 -2.46 -32.39 30.58
CA ALA A 24 -3.63 -32.18 31.44
C ALA A 24 -4.32 -30.83 31.15
N ALA A 25 -5.62 -30.83 31.14
CA ALA A 25 -6.56 -29.76 30.86
C ALA A 25 -6.49 -28.59 31.86
N SER A 26 -6.57 -27.35 31.37
CA SER A 26 -7.36 -26.29 32.00
C SER A 26 -7.57 -25.13 31.04
N SER A 27 -8.80 -24.69 30.96
CA SER A 27 -9.37 -23.61 30.19
C SER A 27 -8.69 -22.26 30.46
N ALA A 28 -8.19 -21.61 29.42
CA ALA A 28 -8.09 -20.15 29.36
C ALA A 28 -8.05 -19.73 27.88
N ALA A 29 -8.86 -18.74 27.53
CA ALA A 29 -9.02 -18.22 26.21
C ALA A 29 -7.70 -17.60 25.74
N GLU A 30 -7.10 -18.18 24.71
CA GLU A 30 -5.91 -17.65 24.05
C GLU A 30 -6.31 -17.00 22.73
N SER A 31 -6.11 -15.68 22.72
CA SER A 31 -6.21 -14.86 21.53
C SER A 31 -5.10 -15.29 20.56
N THR A 32 -5.46 -16.06 19.55
CA THR A 32 -4.55 -16.39 18.45
C THR A 32 -4.36 -15.15 17.57
N THR A 33 -3.29 -14.43 17.83
CA THR A 33 -2.72 -13.51 16.84
C THR A 33 -2.12 -14.35 15.73
N THR A 34 -2.85 -14.49 14.64
CA THR A 34 -2.31 -15.04 13.40
C THR A 34 -1.40 -13.97 12.81
N GLU A 35 -0.09 -14.14 12.96
CA GLU A 35 0.87 -13.41 12.11
C GLU A 35 0.65 -13.83 10.67
N ALA A 36 -0.05 -13.00 9.92
CA ALA A 36 -0.10 -13.10 8.48
C ALA A 36 1.28 -12.69 7.96
N THR A 37 2.08 -13.67 7.60
CA THR A 37 3.29 -13.45 6.80
C THR A 37 2.83 -12.89 5.46
N SER A 38 2.92 -11.58 5.30
CA SER A 38 2.68 -10.92 4.01
C SER A 38 3.87 -11.23 3.11
N GLU A 39 3.77 -12.29 2.32
CA GLU A 39 4.63 -12.45 1.16
C GLU A 39 4.30 -11.33 0.18
N ALA A 40 5.30 -10.52 -0.15
CA ALA A 40 5.23 -9.55 -1.22
C ALA A 40 4.85 -10.30 -2.52
N ALA A 41 3.58 -10.19 -2.91
CA ALA A 41 3.14 -10.66 -4.21
C ALA A 41 3.78 -9.76 -5.27
N ALA A 42 4.90 -10.21 -5.80
CA ALA A 42 5.44 -9.71 -7.06
C ALA A 42 4.33 -9.83 -8.12
N SER A 43 4.20 -8.81 -8.94
CA SER A 43 3.31 -8.75 -10.11
C SER A 43 3.27 -10.09 -10.82
N THR A 44 2.18 -10.84 -10.68
CA THR A 44 1.94 -12.04 -11.47
C THR A 44 1.53 -11.57 -12.86
N SER A 45 2.50 -11.46 -13.75
CA SER A 45 2.28 -11.31 -15.19
C SER A 45 1.33 -12.43 -15.67
N GLY A 46 0.12 -12.04 -16.08
CA GLY A 46 -0.84 -12.96 -16.71
C GLY A 46 -2.27 -12.93 -16.16
N SER A 47 -2.57 -12.24 -15.07
CA SER A 47 -3.95 -12.05 -14.60
C SER A 47 -4.51 -10.74 -15.15
N LYS A 48 -5.69 -10.81 -15.79
CA LYS A 48 -6.38 -9.61 -16.25
C LYS A 48 -6.63 -8.68 -15.07
N THR A 49 -6.18 -7.43 -15.19
CA THR A 49 -6.44 -6.36 -14.23
C THR A 49 -7.66 -5.56 -14.71
N ASP A 50 -8.67 -5.38 -13.88
CA ASP A 50 -9.80 -4.52 -14.18
C ASP A 50 -9.61 -3.13 -13.52
N VAL A 51 -9.15 -3.12 -12.27
CA VAL A 51 -8.80 -1.91 -11.52
C VAL A 51 -7.37 -2.02 -10.99
N ALA A 52 -6.56 -1.03 -11.30
CA ALA A 52 -5.19 -0.92 -10.84
C ALA A 52 -5.07 0.13 -9.72
N PHE A 53 -4.23 -0.13 -8.73
CA PHE A 53 -3.72 0.88 -7.82
C PHE A 53 -2.24 1.11 -8.10
N VAL A 54 -1.86 2.32 -8.45
CA VAL A 54 -0.44 2.68 -8.60
C VAL A 54 -0.02 3.45 -7.34
N THR A 55 0.88 2.84 -6.56
CA THR A 55 1.42 3.44 -5.33
C THR A 55 2.51 4.46 -5.66
N ASP A 56 2.89 5.28 -4.68
CA ASP A 56 4.20 5.91 -4.68
C ASP A 56 5.30 4.84 -4.44
N VAL A 57 6.52 5.24 -4.06
CA VAL A 57 7.59 4.28 -3.71
C VAL A 57 7.34 3.54 -2.39
N GLY A 58 6.30 3.91 -1.65
CA GLY A 58 5.89 3.29 -0.39
C GLY A 58 5.27 1.90 -0.57
N ASN A 59 5.07 1.22 0.54
CA ASN A 59 4.47 -0.11 0.58
C ASN A 59 2.94 -0.02 0.77
N ILE A 60 2.24 -1.07 0.38
CA ILE A 60 0.80 -1.23 0.61
C ILE A 60 0.44 -1.69 2.04
N ASP A 61 1.41 -1.89 2.90
CA ASP A 61 1.30 -2.29 4.31
C ASP A 61 1.87 -1.22 5.25
N ASP A 62 1.86 0.04 4.82
CA ASP A 62 2.43 1.20 5.51
C ASP A 62 1.58 1.69 6.71
N GLN A 63 0.45 1.05 6.99
CA GLN A 63 -0.56 1.46 7.97
C GLN A 63 -1.04 2.91 7.76
N SER A 64 -0.98 3.39 6.53
CA SER A 64 -1.24 4.75 6.12
C SER A 64 -2.02 4.80 4.78
N PHE A 65 -1.75 5.83 3.98
CA PHE A 65 -2.52 6.18 2.80
C PHE A 65 -2.50 5.09 1.72
N ASN A 66 -1.34 4.47 1.45
CA ASN A 66 -1.25 3.41 0.46
C ASN A 66 -2.06 2.16 0.88
N GLN A 67 -1.90 1.72 2.13
CA GLN A 67 -2.60 0.54 2.63
C GLN A 67 -4.12 0.71 2.57
N TYR A 68 -4.64 1.83 3.06
CA TYR A 68 -6.10 2.03 3.08
C TYR A 68 -6.67 2.28 1.69
N THR A 69 -5.92 2.92 0.79
CA THR A 69 -6.32 3.04 -0.62
C THR A 69 -6.38 1.67 -1.29
N TRP A 70 -5.35 0.84 -1.09
CA TRP A 70 -5.33 -0.53 -1.61
C TRP A 70 -6.49 -1.38 -1.07
N GLN A 71 -6.76 -1.30 0.23
CA GLN A 71 -7.90 -1.99 0.84
C GLN A 71 -9.21 -1.55 0.20
N GLY A 72 -9.42 -0.26 0.01
CA GLY A 72 -10.62 0.26 -0.65
C GLY A 72 -10.78 -0.25 -2.09
N VAL A 73 -9.70 -0.32 -2.87
CA VAL A 73 -9.70 -0.91 -4.22
C VAL A 73 -10.06 -2.40 -4.18
N GLN A 74 -9.48 -3.15 -3.25
CA GLN A 74 -9.79 -4.58 -3.08
C GLN A 74 -11.26 -4.80 -2.70
N ASP A 75 -11.79 -4.04 -1.75
CA ASP A 75 -13.17 -4.15 -1.29
C ASP A 75 -14.16 -3.81 -2.42
N PHE A 76 -13.87 -2.75 -3.18
CA PHE A 76 -14.66 -2.41 -4.36
C PHE A 76 -14.65 -3.51 -5.42
N CYS A 77 -13.48 -4.06 -5.74
CA CYS A 77 -13.34 -5.12 -6.72
C CYS A 77 -14.04 -6.40 -6.28
N ALA A 78 -13.90 -6.78 -5.01
CA ALA A 78 -14.57 -7.96 -4.45
C ALA A 78 -16.10 -7.82 -4.53
N ALA A 79 -16.65 -6.65 -4.21
CA ALA A 79 -18.09 -6.38 -4.29
C ALA A 79 -18.64 -6.41 -5.72
N ASN A 80 -17.79 -6.16 -6.74
CA ASN A 80 -18.18 -6.04 -8.14
C ASN A 80 -17.68 -7.20 -9.02
N SER A 81 -17.06 -8.24 -8.45
CA SER A 81 -16.46 -9.35 -9.19
C SER A 81 -15.42 -8.91 -10.23
N LEU A 82 -14.59 -7.93 -9.85
CA LEU A 82 -13.49 -7.38 -10.64
C LEU A 82 -12.15 -7.85 -10.07
N ASN A 83 -11.11 -7.80 -10.91
CA ASN A 83 -9.75 -8.13 -10.50
C ASN A 83 -8.97 -6.84 -10.17
N ALA A 84 -8.38 -6.81 -8.99
CA ALA A 84 -7.51 -5.74 -8.52
C ALA A 84 -6.05 -6.15 -8.59
N ASN A 85 -5.18 -5.26 -9.05
CA ASN A 85 -3.73 -5.39 -8.91
C ASN A 85 -3.14 -4.05 -8.47
N TYR A 86 -1.98 -4.08 -7.79
CA TYR A 86 -1.23 -2.88 -7.50
C TYR A 86 0.11 -2.89 -8.22
N TYR A 87 0.59 -1.68 -8.50
CA TYR A 87 1.83 -1.41 -9.23
C TYR A 87 2.64 -0.40 -8.43
N ARG A 88 3.91 -0.70 -8.21
CA ARG A 88 4.80 0.13 -7.42
C ARG A 88 6.00 0.57 -8.24
N PRO A 89 6.25 1.89 -8.38
CA PRO A 89 7.43 2.39 -9.04
C PRO A 89 8.70 2.02 -8.27
N THR A 90 9.79 1.84 -8.99
CA THR A 90 11.09 1.50 -8.40
C THR A 90 11.86 2.73 -7.92
N GLU A 91 11.46 3.92 -8.38
CA GLU A 91 12.05 5.20 -8.00
C GLU A 91 10.98 6.29 -7.92
N ASP A 92 11.29 7.36 -7.20
CA ASP A 92 10.39 8.51 -7.02
C ASP A 92 10.57 9.51 -8.18
N SER A 93 9.96 9.17 -9.32
CA SER A 93 9.94 10.02 -10.50
C SER A 93 8.61 9.92 -11.26
N ASP A 94 8.23 10.99 -11.97
CA ASP A 94 7.01 10.99 -12.79
C ASP A 94 7.09 9.94 -13.91
N ALA A 95 8.27 9.73 -14.48
CA ALA A 95 8.50 8.71 -15.49
C ALA A 95 8.24 7.29 -14.95
N ALA A 96 8.72 6.99 -13.74
CA ALA A 96 8.49 5.68 -13.11
C ALA A 96 7.01 5.47 -12.73
N ARG A 97 6.31 6.53 -12.27
CA ARG A 97 4.86 6.48 -12.02
C ARG A 97 4.08 6.19 -13.31
N LEU A 98 4.43 6.91 -14.39
CA LEU A 98 3.79 6.72 -15.70
C LEU A 98 4.06 5.32 -16.27
N GLU A 99 5.28 4.79 -16.11
CA GLU A 99 5.62 3.41 -16.49
C GLU A 99 4.71 2.39 -15.78
N GLN A 100 4.43 2.58 -14.49
CA GLN A 100 3.53 1.68 -13.77
C GLN A 100 2.08 1.81 -14.25
N MET A 101 1.63 3.00 -14.62
CA MET A 101 0.32 3.17 -15.28
C MET A 101 0.29 2.47 -16.66
N ASP A 102 1.37 2.56 -17.44
CA ASP A 102 1.51 1.85 -18.71
C ASP A 102 1.41 0.33 -18.51
N ASN A 103 2.11 -0.20 -17.49
CA ASN A 103 2.04 -1.61 -17.15
C ASN A 103 0.61 -2.04 -16.76
N ALA A 104 -0.07 -1.24 -15.94
CA ALA A 104 -1.46 -1.49 -15.55
C ALA A 104 -2.40 -1.54 -16.77
N VAL A 105 -2.26 -0.60 -17.70
CA VAL A 105 -3.06 -0.56 -18.94
C VAL A 105 -2.75 -1.77 -19.83
N ASN A 106 -1.49 -2.15 -19.95
CA ASN A 106 -1.08 -3.34 -20.72
C ASN A 106 -1.66 -4.63 -20.13
N ASP A 107 -1.81 -4.71 -18.80
CA ASP A 107 -2.47 -5.84 -18.11
C ASP A 107 -4.01 -5.77 -18.20
N GLY A 108 -4.56 -4.74 -18.81
CA GLY A 108 -5.98 -4.61 -19.14
C GLY A 108 -6.78 -3.68 -18.25
N ALA A 109 -6.15 -2.92 -17.36
CA ALA A 109 -6.84 -2.01 -16.46
C ALA A 109 -7.72 -1.00 -17.21
N LYS A 110 -8.94 -0.86 -16.74
CA LYS A 110 -9.92 0.13 -17.22
C LYS A 110 -10.10 1.29 -16.23
N SER A 111 -9.63 1.10 -15.01
CA SER A 111 -9.59 2.13 -14.00
C SER A 111 -8.27 2.07 -13.27
N ILE A 112 -7.67 3.24 -13.04
CA ILE A 112 -6.41 3.41 -12.30
C ILE A 112 -6.67 4.36 -11.14
N VAL A 113 -6.36 3.90 -9.94
CA VAL A 113 -6.39 4.70 -8.71
C VAL A 113 -4.96 5.06 -8.33
N VAL A 114 -4.72 6.28 -7.93
CA VAL A 114 -3.43 6.76 -7.40
C VAL A 114 -3.64 7.51 -6.10
N ALA A 115 -2.62 7.58 -5.26
CA ALA A 115 -2.69 8.25 -3.96
C ALA A 115 -1.47 9.15 -3.75
N GLY A 116 -1.72 10.45 -3.58
CA GLY A 116 -0.74 11.48 -3.27
C GLY A 116 -0.50 12.50 -4.38
N TYR A 117 -0.25 13.74 -3.97
CA TYR A 117 -0.08 14.90 -4.86
C TYR A 117 1.07 14.75 -5.88
N LEU A 118 2.07 13.92 -5.57
CA LEU A 118 3.18 13.64 -6.49
C LEU A 118 2.75 12.96 -7.79
N PHE A 119 1.53 12.47 -7.89
CA PHE A 119 0.98 11.91 -9.12
C PHE A 119 0.46 12.96 -10.11
N GLY A 120 0.40 14.22 -9.74
CA GLY A 120 -0.19 15.27 -10.56
C GLY A 120 0.30 15.29 -12.00
N SER A 121 1.63 15.40 -12.21
CA SER A 121 2.24 15.42 -13.54
C SER A 121 1.99 14.11 -14.32
N ALA A 122 2.11 12.96 -13.65
CA ALA A 122 1.90 11.67 -14.30
C ALA A 122 0.42 11.49 -14.72
N ILE A 123 -0.55 11.92 -13.90
CA ILE A 123 -1.98 11.93 -14.25
C ILE A 123 -2.26 12.89 -15.40
N ALA A 124 -1.64 14.08 -15.39
CA ALA A 124 -1.81 15.06 -16.46
C ALA A 124 -1.39 14.51 -17.85
N GLU A 125 -0.39 13.63 -17.88
CA GLU A 125 0.04 12.94 -19.10
C GLU A 125 -0.83 11.71 -19.39
N ALA A 126 -1.07 10.86 -18.39
CA ALA A 126 -1.78 9.58 -18.55
C ALA A 126 -3.24 9.77 -19.03
N GLN A 127 -3.94 10.81 -18.54
CA GLN A 127 -5.33 11.08 -18.94
C GLN A 127 -5.48 11.37 -20.44
N GLU A 128 -4.47 11.99 -21.06
CA GLU A 128 -4.44 12.26 -22.50
C GLU A 128 -3.99 11.03 -23.30
N LYS A 129 -3.02 10.30 -22.77
CA LYS A 129 -2.46 9.09 -23.39
C LYS A 129 -3.47 7.95 -23.44
N TYR A 130 -4.35 7.84 -22.43
CA TYR A 130 -5.30 6.75 -22.26
C TYR A 130 -6.73 7.27 -22.08
N PRO A 131 -7.38 7.81 -23.12
CA PRO A 131 -8.70 8.43 -23.01
C PRO A 131 -9.82 7.46 -22.62
N ASP A 132 -9.62 6.15 -22.82
CA ASP A 132 -10.58 5.09 -22.49
C ASP A 132 -10.38 4.49 -21.08
N VAL A 133 -9.37 4.97 -20.34
CA VAL A 133 -9.07 4.55 -18.96
C VAL A 133 -9.58 5.63 -18.00
N GLN A 134 -10.25 5.21 -16.93
CA GLN A 134 -10.71 6.12 -15.87
C GLN A 134 -9.62 6.29 -14.82
N PHE A 135 -9.35 7.52 -14.45
CA PHE A 135 -8.36 7.86 -13.41
C PHE A 135 -9.06 8.43 -12.18
N LEU A 136 -8.73 7.88 -11.01
CA LEU A 136 -9.12 8.41 -9.71
C LEU A 136 -7.84 8.79 -8.95
N ALA A 137 -7.61 10.08 -8.77
CA ALA A 137 -6.45 10.59 -8.08
C ALA A 137 -6.84 11.15 -6.71
N LEU A 138 -6.38 10.49 -5.66
CA LEU A 138 -6.61 10.85 -4.27
C LEU A 138 -5.50 11.79 -3.81
N ASP A 139 -5.87 12.87 -3.12
CA ASP A 139 -4.96 13.92 -2.66
C ASP A 139 -4.17 14.56 -3.81
N VAL A 140 -4.86 14.75 -4.94
CA VAL A 140 -4.34 15.49 -6.11
C VAL A 140 -5.30 16.63 -6.41
N SER A 141 -4.78 17.84 -6.43
CA SER A 141 -5.53 19.06 -6.78
C SER A 141 -5.36 19.40 -8.26
N THR A 142 -6.18 20.32 -8.76
CA THR A 142 -6.01 20.86 -10.11
C THR A 142 -4.67 21.58 -10.31
N GLY A 143 -4.10 22.14 -9.23
CA GLY A 143 -2.79 22.80 -9.27
C GLY A 143 -1.63 21.85 -9.49
N ASP A 144 -1.78 20.58 -9.07
CA ASP A 144 -0.73 19.57 -9.22
C ASP A 144 -0.61 19.06 -10.67
N LEU A 145 -1.62 19.32 -11.52
CA LEU A 145 -1.58 18.98 -12.94
C LEU A 145 -0.77 20.00 -13.76
N GLY A 146 -0.17 21.01 -13.12
CA GLY A 146 0.55 22.10 -13.79
C GLY A 146 -0.41 23.02 -14.55
N ASP A 147 -0.21 23.16 -15.84
CA ASP A 147 -1.03 23.97 -16.75
C ASP A 147 -2.20 23.21 -17.40
N LYS A 148 -2.36 21.92 -17.06
CA LYS A 148 -3.45 21.09 -17.57
C LYS A 148 -4.66 21.08 -16.64
N THR A 149 -5.80 20.77 -17.21
CA THR A 149 -7.06 20.59 -16.48
C THR A 149 -7.44 19.11 -16.46
N PRO A 150 -8.22 18.65 -15.44
CA PRO A 150 -8.73 17.29 -15.43
C PRO A 150 -9.55 17.02 -16.70
N ALA A 151 -9.23 15.93 -17.39
CA ALA A 151 -10.00 15.45 -18.53
C ALA A 151 -11.29 14.75 -18.06
N SER A 152 -12.20 14.46 -18.98
CA SER A 152 -13.49 13.83 -18.66
C SER A 152 -13.37 12.42 -18.05
N ASN A 153 -12.22 11.78 -18.22
CA ASN A 153 -11.88 10.46 -17.66
C ASN A 153 -11.08 10.54 -16.34
N THR A 154 -10.95 11.73 -15.75
CA THR A 154 -10.13 11.95 -14.54
C THR A 154 -10.95 12.61 -13.45
N ALA A 155 -11.00 11.97 -12.28
CA ALA A 155 -11.57 12.50 -11.05
C ALA A 155 -10.45 12.77 -10.03
N LEU A 156 -10.41 13.99 -9.50
CA LEU A 156 -9.49 14.42 -8.46
C LEU A 156 -10.25 14.54 -7.14
N ILE A 157 -9.67 14.02 -6.07
CA ILE A 157 -10.23 14.14 -4.71
C ILE A 157 -9.18 14.78 -3.82
N THR A 158 -9.55 15.88 -3.17
CA THR A 158 -8.76 16.52 -2.11
C THR A 158 -9.52 16.44 -0.79
N TYR A 159 -8.80 16.59 0.29
CA TYR A 159 -9.33 16.53 1.66
C TYR A 159 -9.27 17.92 2.29
N LYS A 160 -9.95 18.08 3.44
CA LYS A 160 -9.91 19.31 4.25
C LYS A 160 -8.89 19.13 5.37
N GLU A 161 -7.62 19.03 5.02
CA GLU A 161 -6.50 18.76 5.93
C GLU A 161 -6.38 19.84 7.00
N GLU A 162 -6.72 21.08 6.66
CA GLU A 162 -6.76 22.21 7.60
C GLU A 162 -7.70 21.96 8.79
N GLN A 163 -8.76 21.19 8.60
CA GLN A 163 -9.69 20.87 9.69
C GLN A 163 -9.05 19.85 10.65
N ALA A 164 -8.37 18.84 10.13
CA ALA A 164 -7.65 17.86 10.94
C ALA A 164 -6.51 18.52 11.70
N GLY A 165 -5.73 19.40 11.06
CA GLY A 165 -4.67 20.19 11.70
C GLY A 165 -5.20 21.11 12.80
N TYR A 166 -6.32 21.80 12.55
CA TYR A 166 -6.96 22.63 13.56
C TYR A 166 -7.39 21.81 14.79
N LEU A 167 -8.07 20.67 14.58
CA LEU A 167 -8.51 19.81 15.67
C LEU A 167 -7.34 19.23 16.46
N ALA A 168 -6.26 18.82 15.79
CA ALA A 168 -5.05 18.34 16.46
C ALA A 168 -4.42 19.42 17.35
N GLY A 169 -4.27 20.64 16.82
CA GLY A 169 -3.74 21.77 17.60
C GLY A 169 -4.65 22.14 18.77
N TYR A 170 -5.97 22.16 18.55
CA TYR A 170 -6.96 22.43 19.59
C TYR A 170 -6.86 21.38 20.72
N ALA A 171 -6.82 20.10 20.37
CA ALA A 171 -6.72 19.02 21.34
C ALA A 171 -5.43 19.10 22.17
N ALA A 172 -4.30 19.39 21.54
CA ALA A 172 -3.03 19.54 22.24
C ALA A 172 -3.05 20.69 23.25
N VAL A 173 -3.60 21.84 22.87
CA VAL A 173 -3.72 23.00 23.79
C VAL A 173 -4.73 22.72 24.90
N TYR A 174 -5.83 22.04 24.59
CA TYR A 174 -6.83 21.66 25.59
C TYR A 174 -6.25 20.69 26.64
N ASP A 175 -5.39 19.77 26.21
CA ASP A 175 -4.66 18.83 27.09
C ASP A 175 -3.53 19.49 27.90
N GLY A 176 -3.31 20.79 27.72
CA GLY A 176 -2.45 21.62 28.55
C GLY A 176 -1.07 21.93 27.96
N TYR A 177 -0.74 21.48 26.74
CA TYR A 177 0.52 21.83 26.09
C TYR A 177 0.57 23.32 25.76
N LYS A 178 1.71 23.97 26.05
CA LYS A 178 1.92 25.41 25.85
C LYS A 178 2.86 25.71 24.68
N GLU A 179 3.72 24.77 24.36
CA GLU A 179 4.70 24.86 23.28
C GLU A 179 4.45 23.73 22.30
N LEU A 180 4.19 24.07 21.05
CA LEU A 180 3.88 23.12 19.99
C LEU A 180 4.85 23.30 18.84
N GLY A 181 5.28 22.20 18.22
CA GLY A 181 5.99 22.17 16.96
C GLY A 181 5.12 21.59 15.86
N PHE A 182 5.36 22.01 14.63
CA PHE A 182 4.76 21.41 13.43
C PHE A 182 5.89 20.89 12.56
N LEU A 183 5.70 19.68 12.05
CA LEU A 183 6.55 19.05 11.04
C LEU A 183 5.67 18.64 9.87
N GLY A 184 5.97 19.15 8.66
CA GLY A 184 5.25 18.86 7.42
C GLY A 184 6.18 18.82 6.25
#